data_6d2f6b67b1c889e616e9bea0e9ec6e92
#
_entry.id   6d2f6b67b1c889e616e9bea0e9ec6e92
#
_cell.length_a   1.000
_cell.length_b   1.000
_cell.length_c   1.000
_cell.angle_alpha   90.00
_cell.angle_beta   90.00
_cell.angle_gamma   90.00
#
_symmetry.space_group_name_H-M   'P 1'
#
loop_
_entity.id
_entity.type
_entity.pdbx_description
1 polymer ?
#
loop_
_entity_poly.entity_id
_entity_poly.type
_entity_poly.pdbx_seq_one_letter_code
_entity_poly.pdbx_strand_id
1 'polypeptide(L)'
;MTLRRVVVIGAGPAGMAAAEAALRAGARVVLIDAAERPGGQYHRMPPDAYAPVRPRRLQRDGRAFDRRRSRVLGHPRCTWCPESMVWALEHRDPDGTGGAPPPRVHLLHGPVDGSGRRRSTVDPDALVLAVGAHDRVLPFPGWELPGVFTAGAAQALAKGERVVVGDRVVVAGTGPFLLPVAAALTEAGAQVRAVLEANAPGTVVRGWSRGGGELVAHTAKIRELCGYGAELARHRVPYRFGRAVVAARGAGRVEEVVTARLRADWSVVPGSERRTAVDALCVSHGFSPQLELPLAAGCALRGRPTASPAGEFVAVDADQRTSVAGVYAAGEITGIAGAPAARAEGTVAGWIAGGGDPGDAALRRVRRHRDQGRAFATRLARAHPIGPAWPGWLAPHTVICRCEETDYAQLRRAVTPPAGAAARVAKLATRAGLGPCQARICGPTVAELAARLRDGPAEHPTEGLPPATPHRRPIAQPIRLGELAAPHDPPTTPPAPTKESE
;
A
#
# COMPACT_ATOMS: atom_id res chain seq x y z
N MET A 1 14.95 -17.82 -31.93
CA MET A 1 14.50 -16.54 -31.32
C MET A 1 14.56 -16.69 -29.82
N THR A 2 15.30 -15.85 -29.13
CA THR A 2 15.33 -15.79 -27.67
C THR A 2 13.96 -15.33 -27.13
N LEU A 3 13.39 -16.08 -26.20
CA LEU A 3 12.10 -15.73 -25.58
C LEU A 3 12.26 -14.45 -24.76
N ARG A 4 11.30 -13.51 -24.92
CA ARG A 4 11.25 -12.23 -24.20
C ARG A 4 11.26 -12.47 -22.69
N ARG A 5 12.16 -11.82 -21.96
CA ARG A 5 12.27 -11.88 -20.49
C ARG A 5 11.45 -10.76 -19.86
N VAL A 6 10.39 -11.13 -19.17
CA VAL A 6 9.56 -10.19 -18.38
C VAL A 6 9.94 -10.32 -16.92
N VAL A 7 10.40 -9.23 -16.32
CA VAL A 7 10.63 -9.15 -14.87
C VAL A 7 9.41 -8.51 -14.21
N VAL A 8 8.84 -9.18 -13.22
CA VAL A 8 7.68 -8.72 -12.46
C VAL A 8 8.10 -8.49 -11.01
N ILE A 9 8.00 -7.26 -10.52
CA ILE A 9 8.34 -6.90 -9.15
C ILE A 9 7.06 -6.78 -8.31
N GLY A 10 6.94 -7.64 -7.31
CA GLY A 10 5.77 -7.81 -6.44
C GLY A 10 4.91 -8.99 -6.86
N ALA A 11 4.72 -9.98 -5.97
CA ALA A 11 3.89 -11.16 -6.17
C ALA A 11 2.50 -11.05 -5.51
N GLY A 12 2.00 -9.82 -5.33
CA GLY A 12 0.62 -9.54 -4.93
C GLY A 12 -0.40 -9.86 -6.04
N PRO A 13 -1.68 -9.51 -5.86
CA PRO A 13 -2.74 -9.79 -6.84
C PRO A 13 -2.43 -9.29 -8.26
N ALA A 14 -1.81 -8.11 -8.41
CA ALA A 14 -1.41 -7.56 -9.71
C ALA A 14 -0.26 -8.34 -10.33
N GLY A 15 0.82 -8.56 -9.57
CA GLY A 15 2.02 -9.21 -10.09
C GLY A 15 1.79 -10.69 -10.45
N MET A 16 1.04 -11.43 -9.62
CA MET A 16 0.64 -12.81 -9.95
C MET A 16 -0.20 -12.88 -11.23
N ALA A 17 -1.07 -11.92 -11.46
CA ALA A 17 -1.87 -11.85 -12.68
C ALA A 17 -1.00 -11.43 -13.89
N ALA A 18 -0.04 -10.54 -13.67
CA ALA A 18 0.91 -10.14 -14.71
C ALA A 18 1.83 -11.30 -15.12
N ALA A 19 2.36 -12.04 -14.16
CA ALA A 19 3.19 -13.23 -14.41
C ALA A 19 2.40 -14.28 -15.21
N GLU A 20 1.17 -14.62 -14.79
CA GLU A 20 0.31 -15.56 -15.51
C GLU A 20 0.06 -15.12 -16.95
N ALA A 21 -0.24 -13.85 -17.16
CA ALA A 21 -0.54 -13.32 -18.49
C ALA A 21 0.69 -13.27 -19.38
N ALA A 22 1.86 -12.88 -18.86
CA ALA A 22 3.12 -12.88 -19.62
C ALA A 22 3.54 -14.29 -20.04
N LEU A 23 3.39 -15.28 -19.15
CA LEU A 23 3.65 -16.70 -19.48
C LEU A 23 2.72 -17.19 -20.59
N ARG A 24 1.46 -16.82 -20.56
CA ARG A 24 0.47 -17.15 -21.62
C ARG A 24 0.78 -16.46 -22.94
N ALA A 25 1.33 -15.25 -22.91
CA ALA A 25 1.83 -14.55 -24.10
C ALA A 25 3.13 -15.16 -24.68
N GLY A 26 3.72 -16.16 -24.03
CA GLY A 26 4.90 -16.87 -24.52
C GLY A 26 6.23 -16.42 -23.89
N ALA A 27 6.23 -15.47 -22.99
CA ALA A 27 7.44 -14.95 -22.37
C ALA A 27 8.07 -15.89 -21.33
N ARG A 28 9.33 -15.64 -20.98
CA ARG A 28 9.95 -16.09 -19.73
C ARG A 28 9.69 -15.04 -18.66
N VAL A 29 9.33 -15.47 -17.46
CA VAL A 29 9.01 -14.57 -16.34
C VAL A 29 10.00 -14.79 -15.21
N VAL A 30 10.53 -13.69 -14.67
CA VAL A 30 11.19 -13.64 -13.37
C VAL A 30 10.27 -12.89 -12.43
N LEU A 31 9.67 -13.62 -11.48
CA LEU A 31 8.75 -13.06 -10.49
C LEU A 31 9.50 -12.85 -9.18
N ILE A 32 9.53 -11.61 -8.69
CA ILE A 32 10.33 -11.19 -7.54
C ILE A 32 9.40 -10.68 -6.44
N ASP A 33 9.60 -11.13 -5.21
CA ASP A 33 8.93 -10.57 -4.03
C ASP A 33 9.87 -10.61 -2.82
N ALA A 34 9.72 -9.61 -1.94
CA ALA A 34 10.47 -9.55 -0.69
C ALA A 34 9.92 -10.53 0.37
N ALA A 35 8.71 -11.04 0.19
CA ALA A 35 8.13 -12.05 1.06
C ALA A 35 8.53 -13.46 0.62
N GLU A 36 8.57 -14.39 1.58
CA GLU A 36 8.79 -15.82 1.35
C GLU A 36 7.71 -16.42 0.43
N ARG A 37 6.46 -15.95 0.57
CA ARG A 37 5.30 -16.50 -0.14
C ARG A 37 4.61 -15.47 -1.00
N PRO A 38 4.09 -15.85 -2.19
CA PRO A 38 3.31 -14.97 -3.02
C PRO A 38 1.92 -14.70 -2.42
N GLY A 39 1.29 -13.60 -2.85
CA GLY A 39 -0.05 -13.23 -2.42
C GLY A 39 -0.15 -11.78 -1.94
N GLY A 40 0.99 -11.17 -1.60
CA GLY A 40 1.08 -9.81 -1.10
C GLY A 40 0.23 -9.59 0.16
N GLN A 41 -0.26 -8.38 0.36
CA GLN A 41 -1.05 -8.02 1.55
C GLN A 41 -2.46 -8.61 1.54
N TYR A 42 -3.00 -8.95 0.36
CA TYR A 42 -4.38 -9.44 0.23
C TYR A 42 -4.52 -10.92 0.55
N HIS A 43 -3.61 -11.76 0.03
CA HIS A 43 -3.59 -13.21 0.24
C HIS A 43 -2.44 -13.61 1.19
N ARG A 44 -2.39 -12.98 2.37
CA ARG A 44 -1.43 -13.37 3.40
C ARG A 44 -1.65 -14.83 3.79
N MET A 45 -0.62 -15.66 3.58
CA MET A 45 -0.65 -17.08 3.90
C MET A 45 0.06 -17.30 5.25
N PRO A 46 -0.54 -18.05 6.17
CA PRO A 46 0.18 -18.45 7.38
C PRO A 46 1.32 -19.42 7.01
N PRO A 47 2.37 -19.51 7.82
CA PRO A 47 3.38 -20.56 7.71
C PRO A 47 2.73 -21.96 7.70
N ASP A 48 3.34 -22.94 7.02
CA ASP A 48 2.73 -24.29 6.90
C ASP A 48 2.54 -24.95 8.26
N ALA A 49 3.45 -24.71 9.22
CA ALA A 49 3.32 -25.16 10.59
C ALA A 49 2.04 -24.68 11.31
N TYR A 50 1.44 -23.58 10.84
CA TYR A 50 0.22 -22.99 11.38
C TYR A 50 -0.94 -23.04 10.37
N ALA A 51 -0.90 -23.98 9.45
CA ALA A 51 -1.96 -24.14 8.44
C ALA A 51 -3.33 -24.28 9.12
N PRO A 52 -4.29 -23.41 8.84
CA PRO A 52 -5.57 -23.43 9.54
C PRO A 52 -6.41 -24.62 9.13
N VAL A 53 -7.10 -25.23 10.06
CA VAL A 53 -8.06 -26.31 9.82
C VAL A 53 -9.17 -25.87 8.84
N ARG A 54 -9.43 -24.56 8.75
CA ARG A 54 -10.42 -23.97 7.81
C ARG A 54 -9.85 -22.72 7.12
N PRO A 55 -8.89 -22.85 6.18
CA PRO A 55 -8.26 -21.70 5.51
C PRO A 55 -9.23 -20.83 4.70
N ARG A 56 -10.39 -21.38 4.34
CA ARG A 56 -11.38 -20.73 3.47
C ARG A 56 -12.14 -19.57 4.12
N ARG A 57 -12.21 -19.50 5.46
CA ARG A 57 -12.88 -18.38 6.15
C ARG A 57 -12.03 -17.13 6.20
N LEU A 58 -10.71 -17.29 6.28
CA LEU A 58 -9.76 -16.19 6.41
C LEU A 58 -9.41 -15.50 5.09
N GLN A 59 -9.54 -16.21 3.95
CA GLN A 59 -9.11 -15.69 2.65
C GLN A 59 -10.24 -15.81 1.62
N ARG A 60 -10.77 -14.66 1.24
CA ARG A 60 -11.69 -14.59 0.09
C ARG A 60 -10.91 -14.95 -1.19
N ASP A 61 -11.56 -15.68 -2.09
CA ASP A 61 -10.97 -16.16 -3.35
C ASP A 61 -9.74 -17.08 -3.21
N GLY A 62 -9.47 -17.64 -2.01
CA GLY A 62 -8.30 -18.46 -1.73
C GLY A 62 -8.08 -19.58 -2.76
N ARG A 63 -9.15 -20.32 -3.13
CA ARG A 63 -9.04 -21.38 -4.17
C ARG A 63 -8.63 -20.85 -5.56
N ALA A 64 -9.09 -19.67 -5.94
CA ALA A 64 -8.74 -19.07 -7.22
C ALA A 64 -7.29 -18.59 -7.20
N PHE A 65 -6.85 -18.07 -6.05
CA PHE A 65 -5.46 -17.72 -5.81
C PHE A 65 -4.55 -18.95 -5.86
N ASP A 66 -4.88 -20.03 -5.15
CA ASP A 66 -4.08 -21.26 -5.12
C ASP A 66 -3.92 -21.87 -6.51
N ARG A 67 -5.00 -21.94 -7.30
CA ARG A 67 -4.90 -22.39 -8.70
C ARG A 67 -3.97 -21.52 -9.54
N ARG A 68 -4.00 -20.18 -9.35
CA ARG A 68 -3.09 -19.27 -10.06
C ARG A 68 -1.66 -19.47 -9.58
N ARG A 69 -1.45 -19.55 -8.28
CA ARG A 69 -0.15 -19.81 -7.67
C ARG A 69 0.49 -21.07 -8.27
N SER A 70 -0.20 -22.19 -8.25
CA SER A 70 0.30 -23.45 -8.79
C SER A 70 0.61 -23.34 -10.28
N ARG A 71 -0.22 -22.70 -11.09
CA ARG A 71 0.04 -22.50 -12.53
C ARG A 71 1.23 -21.62 -12.81
N VAL A 72 1.42 -20.54 -12.05
CA VAL A 72 2.52 -19.59 -12.25
C VAL A 72 3.83 -20.19 -11.77
N LEU A 73 3.88 -20.63 -10.51
CA LEU A 73 5.13 -21.11 -9.90
C LEU A 73 5.56 -22.46 -10.45
N GLY A 74 4.63 -23.33 -10.85
CA GLY A 74 4.94 -24.61 -11.51
C GLY A 74 5.23 -24.50 -13.02
N HIS A 75 5.20 -23.30 -13.60
CA HIS A 75 5.42 -23.13 -15.03
C HIS A 75 6.93 -23.16 -15.37
N PRO A 76 7.39 -23.98 -16.35
CA PRO A 76 8.83 -24.15 -16.65
C PRO A 76 9.55 -22.88 -17.13
N ARG A 77 8.81 -21.86 -17.55
CA ARG A 77 9.34 -20.55 -17.96
C ARG A 77 9.20 -19.49 -16.87
N CYS A 78 8.77 -19.84 -15.65
CA CYS A 78 8.70 -18.96 -14.51
C CYS A 78 9.85 -19.25 -13.54
N THR A 79 10.62 -18.21 -13.24
CA THR A 79 11.59 -18.24 -12.15
C THR A 79 11.00 -17.46 -10.98
N TRP A 80 10.73 -18.13 -9.87
CA TRP A 80 10.27 -17.53 -8.64
C TRP A 80 11.44 -17.12 -7.75
N CYS A 81 11.52 -15.83 -7.36
CA CYS A 81 12.53 -15.28 -6.48
C CYS A 81 11.85 -14.77 -5.19
N PRO A 82 11.59 -15.65 -4.20
CA PRO A 82 11.13 -15.23 -2.88
C PRO A 82 12.25 -14.52 -2.12
N GLU A 83 11.91 -13.88 -0.99
CA GLU A 83 12.85 -13.20 -0.10
C GLU A 83 13.88 -12.36 -0.87
N SER A 84 13.42 -11.71 -1.94
CA SER A 84 14.27 -11.00 -2.89
C SER A 84 13.83 -9.55 -2.98
N MET A 85 14.61 -8.66 -2.37
CA MET A 85 14.32 -7.24 -2.31
C MET A 85 14.98 -6.51 -3.47
N VAL A 86 14.19 -5.75 -4.25
CA VAL A 86 14.73 -4.81 -5.24
C VAL A 86 15.18 -3.55 -4.51
N TRP A 87 16.47 -3.33 -4.45
CA TRP A 87 17.03 -2.17 -3.73
C TRP A 87 17.39 -0.99 -4.64
N ALA A 88 17.67 -1.24 -5.93
CA ALA A 88 17.94 -0.18 -6.91
C ALA A 88 17.53 -0.60 -8.32
N LEU A 89 17.34 0.40 -9.17
CA LEU A 89 17.19 0.28 -10.62
C LEU A 89 18.28 1.11 -11.29
N GLU A 90 18.99 0.54 -12.26
CA GLU A 90 20.07 1.16 -13.00
C GLU A 90 19.65 1.39 -14.46
N HIS A 91 19.64 2.64 -14.90
CA HIS A 91 19.37 2.98 -16.29
C HIS A 91 20.53 2.51 -17.17
N ARG A 92 20.22 1.82 -18.28
CA ARG A 92 21.20 1.24 -19.19
C ARG A 92 21.60 2.16 -20.35
N ASP A 93 20.93 3.31 -20.45
CA ASP A 93 21.28 4.39 -21.38
C ASP A 93 21.21 5.70 -20.59
N PRO A 94 22.30 6.09 -19.91
CA PRO A 94 22.35 7.31 -19.14
C PRO A 94 22.27 8.57 -20.00
N ASP A 95 22.62 8.49 -21.29
CA ASP A 95 22.70 9.64 -22.19
C ASP A 95 21.38 9.90 -22.95
N GLY A 96 20.35 9.01 -22.83
CA GLY A 96 19.01 9.24 -23.32
C GLY A 96 18.88 9.31 -24.85
N THR A 97 19.76 8.62 -25.59
CA THR A 97 19.83 8.70 -27.07
C THR A 97 18.69 7.98 -27.79
N GLY A 98 17.72 7.44 -27.08
CA GLY A 98 16.48 6.86 -27.62
C GLY A 98 16.51 5.35 -27.80
N GLY A 99 15.39 4.69 -27.43
CA GLY A 99 15.25 3.24 -27.56
C GLY A 99 15.88 2.43 -26.41
N ALA A 100 16.22 3.06 -25.31
CA ALA A 100 16.81 2.42 -24.13
C ALA A 100 15.98 1.20 -23.66
N PRO A 101 16.64 0.08 -23.36
CA PRO A 101 15.98 -1.05 -22.71
C PRO A 101 15.53 -0.67 -21.28
N PRO A 102 14.56 -1.38 -20.70
CA PRO A 102 14.15 -1.15 -19.33
C PRO A 102 15.35 -1.22 -18.36
N PRO A 103 15.28 -0.52 -17.20
CA PRO A 103 16.41 -0.48 -16.27
C PRO A 103 16.77 -1.88 -15.76
N ARG A 104 18.08 -2.11 -15.50
CA ARG A 104 18.59 -3.28 -14.80
C ARG A 104 18.05 -3.27 -13.38
N VAL A 105 17.63 -4.45 -12.93
CA VAL A 105 17.06 -4.64 -11.58
C VAL A 105 18.14 -5.19 -10.66
N HIS A 106 18.45 -4.47 -9.58
CA HIS A 106 19.38 -4.90 -8.55
C HIS A 106 18.62 -5.57 -7.40
N LEU A 107 19.02 -6.79 -7.09
CA LEU A 107 18.38 -7.66 -6.10
C LEU A 107 19.28 -7.88 -4.89
N LEU A 108 18.64 -8.08 -3.75
CA LEU A 108 19.24 -8.52 -2.50
C LEU A 108 18.43 -9.73 -2.02
N HIS A 109 19.04 -10.91 -2.05
CA HIS A 109 18.41 -12.20 -1.71
C HIS A 109 18.65 -12.54 -0.24
N GLY A 110 17.63 -13.03 0.40
CA GLY A 110 17.59 -13.44 1.81
C GLY A 110 16.61 -12.62 2.63
N PRO A 111 16.28 -13.06 3.85
CA PRO A 111 15.31 -12.39 4.72
C PRO A 111 15.63 -10.89 4.88
N VAL A 112 14.60 -10.06 4.98
CA VAL A 112 14.72 -8.59 4.95
C VAL A 112 15.66 -8.07 6.05
N ASP A 113 15.65 -8.69 7.22
CA ASP A 113 16.48 -8.41 8.39
C ASP A 113 17.63 -9.40 8.61
N GLY A 114 17.74 -10.41 7.73
CA GLY A 114 18.76 -11.45 7.78
C GLY A 114 20.20 -10.92 7.58
N SER A 115 21.18 -11.70 7.99
CA SER A 115 22.60 -11.50 7.69
C SER A 115 23.00 -12.34 6.45
N GLY A 116 24.10 -11.93 5.81
CA GLY A 116 24.66 -12.71 4.69
C GLY A 116 23.84 -12.71 3.40
N ARG A 117 23.00 -11.68 3.21
CA ARG A 117 22.22 -11.52 1.99
C ARG A 117 23.14 -11.34 0.78
N ARG A 118 22.78 -11.97 -0.35
CA ARG A 118 23.56 -11.97 -1.59
C ARG A 118 22.97 -11.01 -2.61
N ARG A 119 23.84 -10.30 -3.34
CA ARG A 119 23.43 -9.42 -4.43
C ARG A 119 23.37 -10.16 -5.76
N SER A 120 22.42 -9.82 -6.60
CA SER A 120 22.41 -10.19 -8.02
C SER A 120 21.74 -9.09 -8.85
N THR A 121 21.84 -9.27 -10.17
CA THR A 121 21.17 -8.36 -11.12
C THR A 121 20.37 -9.16 -12.15
N VAL A 122 19.30 -8.52 -12.67
CA VAL A 122 18.52 -9.08 -13.77
C VAL A 122 18.27 -7.98 -14.81
N ASP A 123 18.56 -8.29 -16.07
CA ASP A 123 18.29 -7.43 -17.23
C ASP A 123 16.95 -7.83 -17.86
N PRO A 124 15.89 -7.01 -17.75
CA PRO A 124 14.61 -7.29 -18.39
C PRO A 124 14.58 -6.82 -19.85
N ASP A 125 13.79 -7.52 -20.68
CA ASP A 125 13.28 -7.00 -21.97
C ASP A 125 11.97 -6.20 -21.75
N ALA A 126 11.26 -6.51 -20.64
CA ALA A 126 10.12 -5.74 -20.15
C ALA A 126 10.03 -5.84 -18.62
N LEU A 127 9.72 -4.71 -17.95
CA LEU A 127 9.63 -4.60 -16.52
C LEU A 127 8.18 -4.27 -16.10
N VAL A 128 7.59 -5.08 -15.22
CA VAL A 128 6.27 -4.83 -14.63
C VAL A 128 6.42 -4.47 -13.16
N LEU A 129 6.04 -3.26 -12.79
CA LEU A 129 6.02 -2.78 -11.42
C LEU A 129 4.63 -3.04 -10.80
N ALA A 130 4.59 -3.89 -9.77
CA ALA A 130 3.37 -4.30 -9.06
C ALA A 130 3.56 -4.25 -7.53
N VAL A 131 4.27 -3.23 -7.05
CA VAL A 131 4.81 -3.14 -5.68
C VAL A 131 3.78 -2.74 -4.61
N GLY A 132 2.56 -2.36 -5.01
CA GLY A 132 1.45 -2.17 -4.07
C GLY A 132 1.48 -0.83 -3.31
N ALA A 133 0.90 -0.83 -2.10
CA ALA A 133 0.70 0.36 -1.28
C ALA A 133 0.92 0.05 0.20
N HIS A 134 1.12 1.11 1.00
CA HIS A 134 1.18 1.07 2.47
C HIS A 134 -0.07 1.70 3.09
N ASP A 135 -0.38 1.33 4.34
CA ASP A 135 -1.37 2.04 5.14
C ASP A 135 -1.01 3.52 5.27
N ARG A 136 -1.99 4.38 5.10
CA ARG A 136 -1.92 5.78 5.48
C ARG A 136 -2.47 5.97 6.88
N VAL A 137 -1.68 6.58 7.76
CA VAL A 137 -2.06 6.90 9.13
C VAL A 137 -1.89 8.40 9.36
N LEU A 138 -2.86 9.01 10.03
CA LEU A 138 -2.75 10.37 10.53
C LEU A 138 -2.33 10.31 12.00
N PRO A 139 -1.31 11.07 12.41
CA PRO A 139 -0.86 11.12 13.79
C PRO A 139 -1.88 11.80 14.70
N PHE A 140 -1.87 11.40 15.95
CA PHE A 140 -2.60 12.01 17.07
C PHE A 140 -1.79 11.75 18.36
N PRO A 141 -1.98 12.50 19.44
CA PRO A 141 -1.25 12.27 20.68
C PRO A 141 -1.31 10.82 21.16
N GLY A 142 -0.15 10.18 21.35
CA GLY A 142 0.00 8.80 21.81
C GLY A 142 -0.15 7.74 20.72
N TRP A 143 -0.25 8.09 19.44
CA TRP A 143 -0.32 7.10 18.36
C TRP A 143 0.98 6.27 18.23
N GLU A 144 2.08 6.77 18.78
CA GLU A 144 3.38 6.11 18.84
C GLU A 144 3.47 5.00 19.89
N LEU A 145 2.54 4.94 20.84
CA LEU A 145 2.57 3.95 21.93
C LEU A 145 2.54 2.51 21.39
N PRO A 146 3.31 1.59 21.99
CA PRO A 146 3.13 0.16 21.77
C PRO A 146 1.68 -0.26 21.95
N GLY A 147 1.18 -1.12 21.04
CA GLY A 147 -0.24 -1.49 20.98
C GLY A 147 -1.08 -0.62 20.03
N VAL A 148 -0.50 0.46 19.45
CA VAL A 148 -1.12 1.21 18.35
C VAL A 148 -0.53 0.71 17.02
N PHE A 149 -1.37 0.03 16.23
CA PHE A 149 -1.01 -0.60 14.96
C PHE A 149 -1.65 0.13 13.78
N THR A 150 -1.06 0.03 12.60
CA THR A 150 -1.83 0.25 11.37
C THR A 150 -2.84 -0.90 11.20
N ALA A 151 -3.98 -0.62 10.60
CA ALA A 151 -5.02 -1.63 10.42
C ALA A 151 -4.53 -2.80 9.53
N GLY A 152 -3.71 -2.49 8.50
CA GLY A 152 -3.09 -3.51 7.66
C GLY A 152 -2.06 -4.37 8.38
N ALA A 153 -1.26 -3.79 9.28
CA ALA A 153 -0.32 -4.55 10.11
C ALA A 153 -1.08 -5.50 11.05
N ALA A 154 -2.12 -5.02 11.73
CA ALA A 154 -2.94 -5.85 12.60
C ALA A 154 -3.62 -7.01 11.83
N GLN A 155 -4.13 -6.73 10.63
CA GLN A 155 -4.70 -7.77 9.76
C GLN A 155 -3.63 -8.76 9.28
N ALA A 156 -2.42 -8.28 8.98
CA ALA A 156 -1.31 -9.12 8.56
C ALA A 156 -0.90 -10.10 9.67
N LEU A 157 -0.78 -9.62 10.91
CA LEU A 157 -0.50 -10.46 12.07
C LEU A 157 -1.61 -11.51 12.29
N ALA A 158 -2.88 -11.08 12.25
CA ALA A 158 -4.01 -11.99 12.45
C ALA A 158 -4.12 -13.06 11.35
N LYS A 159 -3.92 -12.72 10.08
CA LYS A 159 -4.06 -13.64 8.95
C LYS A 159 -2.81 -14.44 8.66
N GLY A 160 -1.64 -13.80 8.68
CA GLY A 160 -0.36 -14.39 8.32
C GLY A 160 0.30 -15.13 9.46
N GLU A 161 0.34 -14.50 10.65
CA GLU A 161 1.08 -15.04 11.80
C GLU A 161 0.19 -15.66 12.86
N ARG A 162 -1.14 -15.57 12.72
CA ARG A 162 -2.13 -16.04 13.70
C ARG A 162 -1.96 -15.38 15.09
N VAL A 163 -1.43 -14.16 15.09
CA VAL A 163 -1.22 -13.37 16.29
C VAL A 163 -2.34 -12.37 16.46
N VAL A 164 -2.97 -12.36 17.63
CA VAL A 164 -3.96 -11.35 18.03
C VAL A 164 -3.22 -10.18 18.68
N VAL A 165 -3.48 -8.97 18.19
CA VAL A 165 -2.78 -7.75 18.62
C VAL A 165 -3.17 -7.27 20.03
N GLY A 166 -4.23 -7.82 20.60
CA GLY A 166 -4.76 -7.51 21.93
C GLY A 166 -6.16 -8.07 22.11
N ASP A 167 -6.63 -8.20 23.36
CA ASP A 167 -7.94 -8.74 23.67
C ASP A 167 -9.06 -7.73 23.38
N ARG A 168 -8.90 -6.48 23.84
CA ARG A 168 -9.86 -5.38 23.65
C ARG A 168 -9.35 -4.41 22.60
N VAL A 169 -9.93 -4.45 21.41
CA VAL A 169 -9.42 -3.70 20.26
C VAL A 169 -10.44 -2.67 19.77
N VAL A 170 -9.99 -1.46 19.47
CA VAL A 170 -10.73 -0.47 18.69
C VAL A 170 -10.12 -0.40 17.29
N VAL A 171 -10.97 -0.39 16.24
CA VAL A 171 -10.56 -0.16 14.85
C VAL A 171 -11.09 1.20 14.43
N ALA A 172 -10.23 2.11 14.00
CA ALA A 172 -10.59 3.49 13.70
C ALA A 172 -9.94 4.04 12.43
N GLY A 173 -10.57 5.02 11.80
CA GLY A 173 -10.02 5.69 10.63
C GLY A 173 -11.07 6.03 9.61
N THR A 174 -10.82 5.75 8.32
CA THR A 174 -11.79 6.00 7.26
C THR A 174 -11.70 4.97 6.16
N GLY A 175 -12.85 4.63 5.60
CA GLY A 175 -12.99 3.74 4.46
C GLY A 175 -13.36 2.29 4.81
N PRO A 176 -13.87 1.55 3.82
CA PRO A 176 -14.41 0.21 4.03
C PRO A 176 -13.37 -0.85 4.40
N PHE A 177 -12.06 -0.52 4.34
CA PHE A 177 -10.99 -1.41 4.77
C PHE A 177 -11.06 -1.71 6.29
N LEU A 178 -11.65 -0.83 7.08
CA LEU A 178 -11.88 -1.07 8.51
C LEU A 178 -12.73 -2.33 8.77
N LEU A 179 -13.66 -2.66 7.86
CA LEU A 179 -14.56 -3.81 8.00
C LEU A 179 -13.83 -5.16 7.93
N PRO A 180 -13.03 -5.48 6.88
CA PRO A 180 -12.28 -6.72 6.82
C PRO A 180 -11.20 -6.84 7.92
N VAL A 181 -10.69 -5.73 8.42
CA VAL A 181 -9.77 -5.73 9.56
C VAL A 181 -10.50 -6.14 10.83
N ALA A 182 -11.61 -5.50 11.14
CA ALA A 182 -12.42 -5.84 12.31
C ALA A 182 -12.90 -7.29 12.26
N ALA A 183 -13.37 -7.77 11.09
CA ALA A 183 -13.78 -9.15 10.91
C ALA A 183 -12.61 -10.13 11.13
N ALA A 184 -11.42 -9.85 10.59
CA ALA A 184 -10.25 -10.71 10.79
C ALA A 184 -9.80 -10.77 12.25
N LEU A 185 -9.82 -9.65 12.97
CA LEU A 185 -9.48 -9.59 14.39
C LEU A 185 -10.50 -10.35 15.25
N THR A 186 -11.79 -10.18 14.96
CA THR A 186 -12.88 -10.90 15.64
C THR A 186 -12.75 -12.41 15.41
N GLU A 187 -12.48 -12.84 14.17
CA GLU A 187 -12.27 -14.24 13.83
C GLU A 187 -11.02 -14.84 14.52
N ALA A 188 -10.00 -14.00 14.73
CA ALA A 188 -8.80 -14.38 15.47
C ALA A 188 -9.00 -14.43 16.99
N GLY A 189 -10.16 -14.01 17.52
CA GLY A 189 -10.52 -14.07 18.92
C GLY A 189 -10.50 -12.75 19.68
N ALA A 190 -10.15 -11.62 19.03
CA ALA A 190 -10.19 -10.32 19.69
C ALA A 190 -11.61 -9.82 19.93
N GLN A 191 -11.82 -9.14 21.05
CA GLN A 191 -13.04 -8.37 21.34
C GLN A 191 -12.95 -7.01 20.67
N VAL A 192 -13.46 -6.88 19.44
CA VAL A 192 -13.53 -5.58 18.77
C VAL A 192 -14.63 -4.73 19.43
N ARG A 193 -14.22 -3.72 20.20
CA ARG A 193 -15.10 -2.85 20.99
C ARG A 193 -15.93 -1.91 20.11
N ALA A 194 -15.35 -1.42 19.03
CA ALA A 194 -16.00 -0.57 18.04
C ALA A 194 -15.19 -0.48 16.75
N VAL A 195 -15.89 -0.22 15.65
CA VAL A 195 -15.33 0.32 14.40
C VAL A 195 -15.78 1.77 14.28
N LEU A 196 -14.81 2.70 14.12
CA LEU A 196 -15.05 4.14 14.06
C LEU A 196 -14.70 4.67 12.68
N GLU A 197 -15.71 5.07 11.91
CA GLU A 197 -15.56 5.78 10.64
C GLU A 197 -15.58 7.28 10.89
N ALA A 198 -14.52 7.98 10.51
CA ALA A 198 -14.39 9.41 10.73
C ALA A 198 -15.41 10.25 9.94
N ASN A 199 -15.79 9.78 8.75
CA ASN A 199 -16.76 10.47 7.93
C ASN A 199 -18.20 10.32 8.46
N ALA A 200 -18.99 11.39 8.33
CA ALA A 200 -20.42 11.37 8.63
C ALA A 200 -21.19 10.48 7.63
N PRO A 201 -22.31 9.84 8.03
CA PRO A 201 -23.11 9.00 7.13
C PRO A 201 -23.51 9.71 5.85
N GLY A 202 -23.90 10.98 5.94
CA GLY A 202 -24.30 11.80 4.78
C GLY A 202 -23.17 12.02 3.77
N THR A 203 -21.92 12.16 4.23
CA THR A 203 -20.74 12.27 3.35
C THR A 203 -20.53 10.95 2.60
N VAL A 204 -20.57 9.84 3.32
CA VAL A 204 -20.40 8.50 2.74
C VAL A 204 -21.48 8.22 1.71
N VAL A 205 -22.76 8.39 2.06
CA VAL A 205 -23.90 8.16 1.15
C VAL A 205 -23.78 9.06 -0.08
N ARG A 206 -23.52 10.36 0.09
CA ARG A 206 -23.39 11.33 -1.02
C ARG A 206 -22.24 10.94 -1.96
N GLY A 207 -21.11 10.48 -1.41
CA GLY A 207 -19.97 10.04 -2.22
C GLY A 207 -20.27 8.79 -3.04
N TRP A 208 -21.03 7.85 -2.51
CA TRP A 208 -21.45 6.64 -3.21
C TRP A 208 -22.59 6.89 -4.21
N SER A 209 -23.53 7.79 -3.92
CA SER A 209 -24.72 8.03 -4.77
C SER A 209 -24.44 8.90 -6.00
N ARG A 210 -23.40 9.74 -5.99
CA ARG A 210 -23.05 10.56 -7.15
C ARG A 210 -22.54 9.70 -8.30
N GLY A 211 -23.34 9.58 -9.37
CA GLY A 211 -22.95 8.90 -10.61
C GLY A 211 -23.83 7.69 -10.99
N GLY A 212 -25.15 7.77 -10.74
CA GLY A 212 -26.18 6.92 -11.40
C GLY A 212 -25.94 5.41 -11.43
N GLY A 213 -26.51 4.72 -12.39
CA GLY A 213 -26.64 3.25 -12.52
C GLY A 213 -25.39 2.35 -12.48
N GLU A 214 -24.19 2.90 -12.38
CA GLU A 214 -22.95 2.10 -12.30
C GLU A 214 -22.79 1.32 -10.96
N LEU A 215 -23.56 1.66 -9.90
CA LEU A 215 -23.59 0.87 -8.67
C LEU A 215 -24.07 -0.57 -8.91
N VAL A 216 -24.95 -0.78 -9.90
CA VAL A 216 -25.42 -2.10 -10.30
C VAL A 216 -24.26 -2.97 -10.83
N ALA A 217 -23.23 -2.36 -11.44
CA ALA A 217 -22.04 -3.07 -11.89
C ALA A 217 -21.14 -3.59 -10.74
N HIS A 218 -21.36 -3.13 -9.49
CA HIS A 218 -20.54 -3.47 -8.33
C HIS A 218 -21.23 -4.40 -7.32
N THR A 219 -22.23 -5.18 -7.74
CA THR A 219 -23.00 -6.11 -6.89
C THR A 219 -22.11 -7.03 -6.05
N ALA A 220 -21.00 -7.52 -6.59
CA ALA A 220 -20.03 -8.35 -5.86
C ALA A 220 -19.40 -7.61 -4.67
N LYS A 221 -19.06 -6.31 -4.84
CA LYS A 221 -18.51 -5.47 -3.78
C LYS A 221 -19.56 -5.11 -2.72
N ILE A 222 -20.77 -4.81 -3.14
CA ILE A 222 -21.90 -4.56 -2.23
C ILE A 222 -22.14 -5.80 -1.37
N ARG A 223 -22.22 -6.99 -1.98
CA ARG A 223 -22.38 -8.26 -1.26
C ARG A 223 -21.21 -8.53 -0.30
N GLU A 224 -19.99 -8.17 -0.70
CA GLU A 224 -18.82 -8.27 0.17
C GLU A 224 -18.96 -7.38 1.41
N LEU A 225 -19.33 -6.12 1.25
CA LEU A 225 -19.55 -5.18 2.34
C LEU A 225 -20.70 -5.61 3.26
N CYS A 226 -21.83 -6.06 2.68
CA CYS A 226 -22.94 -6.63 3.44
C CYS A 226 -22.52 -7.86 4.25
N GLY A 227 -21.65 -8.71 3.69
CA GLY A 227 -21.11 -9.87 4.40
C GLY A 227 -20.26 -9.49 5.63
N TYR A 228 -19.43 -8.45 5.51
CA TYR A 228 -18.69 -7.92 6.67
C TYR A 228 -19.64 -7.27 7.69
N GLY A 229 -20.64 -6.52 7.23
CA GLY A 229 -21.65 -5.92 8.10
C GLY A 229 -22.43 -6.99 8.89
N ALA A 230 -22.82 -8.08 8.26
CA ALA A 230 -23.48 -9.20 8.92
C ALA A 230 -22.58 -9.90 9.96
N GLU A 231 -21.29 -10.05 9.64
CA GLU A 231 -20.31 -10.62 10.59
C GLU A 231 -20.12 -9.73 11.81
N LEU A 232 -19.97 -8.41 11.62
CA LEU A 232 -19.88 -7.45 12.73
C LEU A 232 -21.16 -7.46 13.58
N ALA A 233 -22.35 -7.52 12.94
CA ALA A 233 -23.63 -7.59 13.64
C ALA A 233 -23.76 -8.88 14.48
N ARG A 234 -23.34 -10.03 13.92
CA ARG A 234 -23.31 -11.31 14.62
C ARG A 234 -22.47 -11.26 15.91
N HIS A 235 -21.34 -10.57 15.85
CA HIS A 235 -20.43 -10.39 16.99
C HIS A 235 -20.75 -9.14 17.82
N ARG A 236 -21.88 -8.47 17.54
CA ARG A 236 -22.32 -7.24 18.23
C ARG A 236 -21.28 -6.12 18.24
N VAL A 237 -20.45 -6.02 17.18
CA VAL A 237 -19.46 -4.97 17.03
C VAL A 237 -20.14 -3.70 16.50
N PRO A 238 -20.19 -2.60 17.28
CA PRO A 238 -20.82 -1.37 16.83
C PRO A 238 -19.95 -0.67 15.76
N TYR A 239 -20.59 -0.28 14.65
CA TYR A 239 -19.99 0.59 13.63
C TYR A 239 -20.53 2.01 13.80
N ARG A 240 -19.66 2.97 14.06
CA ARG A 240 -20.02 4.35 14.41
C ARG A 240 -19.42 5.34 13.45
N PHE A 241 -20.26 6.10 12.77
CA PHE A 241 -19.87 7.18 11.85
C PHE A 241 -19.63 8.51 12.59
N GLY A 242 -18.87 9.42 11.94
CA GLY A 242 -18.57 10.76 12.44
C GLY A 242 -17.80 10.73 13.74
N ARG A 243 -16.93 9.72 13.94
CA ARG A 243 -16.10 9.57 15.14
C ARG A 243 -14.69 9.15 14.78
N ALA A 244 -13.72 9.72 15.50
CA ALA A 244 -12.32 9.31 15.40
C ALA A 244 -11.73 9.06 16.79
N VAL A 245 -10.60 8.36 16.82
CA VAL A 245 -9.67 8.41 17.94
C VAL A 245 -8.81 9.65 17.76
N VAL A 246 -8.80 10.50 18.78
CA VAL A 246 -8.06 11.77 18.78
C VAL A 246 -6.89 11.78 19.76
N ALA A 247 -6.79 10.77 20.62
CA ALA A 247 -5.63 10.51 21.46
C ALA A 247 -5.61 9.03 21.91
N ALA A 248 -4.41 8.49 22.17
CA ALA A 248 -4.18 7.26 22.91
C ALA A 248 -3.37 7.59 24.19
N ARG A 249 -3.57 6.82 25.25
CA ARG A 249 -2.94 7.03 26.54
C ARG A 249 -2.53 5.70 27.17
N GLY A 250 -1.49 5.74 27.99
CA GLY A 250 -1.01 4.61 28.78
C GLY A 250 0.43 4.82 29.21
N ALA A 251 0.87 4.00 30.16
CA ALA A 251 2.23 4.00 30.68
C ALA A 251 3.06 2.93 29.94
N GLY A 252 3.79 3.36 28.89
CA GLY A 252 4.64 2.46 28.08
C GLY A 252 3.91 1.62 27.03
N ARG A 253 2.58 1.55 27.04
CA ARG A 253 1.71 0.92 26.02
C ARG A 253 0.33 1.57 26.04
N VAL A 254 -0.47 1.33 24.98
CA VAL A 254 -1.84 1.84 24.98
C VAL A 254 -2.67 1.08 26.02
N GLU A 255 -3.42 1.84 26.83
CA GLU A 255 -4.34 1.34 27.86
C GLU A 255 -5.74 1.95 27.65
N GLU A 256 -5.80 3.13 27.05
CA GLU A 256 -7.02 3.87 26.82
C GLU A 256 -6.94 4.65 25.50
N VAL A 257 -8.05 4.74 24.80
CA VAL A 257 -8.23 5.67 23.67
C VAL A 257 -9.26 6.74 23.99
N VAL A 258 -8.98 7.95 23.55
CA VAL A 258 -9.94 9.06 23.57
C VAL A 258 -10.58 9.16 22.20
N THR A 259 -11.88 8.95 22.15
CA THR A 259 -12.69 9.09 20.93
C THR A 259 -13.53 10.36 20.99
N ALA A 260 -13.72 11.03 19.86
CA ALA A 260 -14.54 12.22 19.78
C ALA A 260 -15.51 12.18 18.60
N ARG A 261 -16.61 12.94 18.68
CA ARG A 261 -17.46 13.23 17.53
C ARG A 261 -16.79 14.27 16.66
N LEU A 262 -16.94 14.10 15.34
CA LEU A 262 -16.36 15.00 14.34
C LEU A 262 -17.47 15.75 13.60
N ARG A 263 -17.18 17.00 13.23
CA ARG A 263 -17.91 17.72 12.20
C ARG A 263 -17.52 17.20 10.80
N ALA A 264 -18.18 17.70 9.77
CA ALA A 264 -17.94 17.25 8.39
C ALA A 264 -16.50 17.52 7.91
N ASP A 265 -15.84 18.53 8.43
CA ASP A 265 -14.45 18.89 8.16
C ASP A 265 -13.43 18.15 9.03
N TRP A 266 -13.89 17.28 9.93
CA TRP A 266 -13.16 16.55 10.95
C TRP A 266 -12.65 17.39 12.13
N SER A 267 -13.17 18.60 12.31
CA SER A 267 -12.96 19.30 13.57
C SER A 267 -13.71 18.58 14.70
N VAL A 268 -13.10 18.53 15.87
CA VAL A 268 -13.69 17.87 17.06
C VAL A 268 -14.88 18.68 17.57
N VAL A 269 -15.96 17.99 17.91
CA VAL A 269 -17.09 18.61 18.64
C VAL A 269 -16.72 18.67 20.11
N PRO A 270 -16.54 19.88 20.70
CA PRO A 270 -16.14 20.02 22.10
C PRO A 270 -17.08 19.30 23.07
N GLY A 271 -16.54 18.68 24.11
CA GLY A 271 -17.30 17.95 25.11
C GLY A 271 -17.87 16.62 24.68
N SER A 272 -17.51 16.15 23.45
CA SER A 272 -17.95 14.86 22.93
C SER A 272 -16.96 13.72 23.21
N GLU A 273 -15.85 14.03 23.85
CA GLU A 273 -14.77 13.10 24.12
C GLU A 273 -15.26 11.97 25.05
N ARG A 274 -14.86 10.75 24.72
CA ARG A 274 -15.14 9.53 25.48
C ARG A 274 -13.88 8.71 25.62
N ARG A 275 -13.61 8.22 26.80
CA ARG A 275 -12.50 7.31 27.08
C ARG A 275 -12.97 5.88 27.00
N THR A 276 -12.15 5.03 26.42
CA THR A 276 -12.42 3.60 26.27
C THR A 276 -11.14 2.82 26.55
N ALA A 277 -11.18 1.93 27.55
CA ALA A 277 -10.07 1.05 27.86
C ALA A 277 -9.87 0.04 26.73
N VAL A 278 -8.61 -0.12 26.29
CA VAL A 278 -8.21 -1.01 25.19
C VAL A 278 -6.84 -1.62 25.49
N ASP A 279 -6.55 -2.74 24.82
CA ASP A 279 -5.22 -3.35 24.81
C ASP A 279 -4.52 -3.09 23.48
N ALA A 280 -5.30 -2.78 22.42
CA ALA A 280 -4.77 -2.36 21.14
C ALA A 280 -5.72 -1.42 20.40
N LEU A 281 -5.11 -0.59 19.56
CA LEU A 281 -5.79 0.30 18.62
C LEU A 281 -5.27 0.05 17.20
N CYS A 282 -6.18 -0.17 16.25
CA CYS A 282 -5.86 -0.35 14.84
C CYS A 282 -6.37 0.83 14.03
N VAL A 283 -5.48 1.56 13.34
CA VAL A 283 -5.84 2.78 12.62
C VAL A 283 -5.51 2.69 11.12
N SER A 284 -6.41 3.19 10.26
CA SER A 284 -6.17 3.36 8.84
C SER A 284 -6.95 4.55 8.28
N HIS A 285 -6.28 5.38 7.52
CA HIS A 285 -6.88 6.51 6.80
C HIS A 285 -6.72 6.34 5.29
N GLY A 286 -6.83 5.08 4.82
CA GLY A 286 -6.62 4.68 3.45
C GLY A 286 -5.21 4.16 3.19
N PHE A 287 -4.74 4.32 1.95
CA PHE A 287 -3.46 3.77 1.50
C PHE A 287 -2.66 4.83 0.74
N SER A 288 -1.34 4.68 0.77
CA SER A 288 -0.38 5.46 -0.04
C SER A 288 0.39 4.51 -0.95
N PRO A 289 0.47 4.78 -2.27
CA PRO A 289 1.19 3.91 -3.21
C PRO A 289 2.69 3.90 -2.93
N GLN A 290 3.34 2.77 -3.23
CA GLN A 290 4.80 2.65 -3.20
C GLN A 290 5.38 3.23 -4.50
N LEU A 291 6.00 4.39 -4.42
CA LEU A 291 6.48 5.12 -5.60
C LEU A 291 8.01 5.12 -5.77
N GLU A 292 8.75 4.48 -4.86
CA GLU A 292 10.22 4.47 -4.89
C GLU A 292 10.76 3.87 -6.19
N LEU A 293 10.33 2.65 -6.53
CA LEU A 293 10.76 1.98 -7.76
C LEU A 293 10.20 2.63 -9.03
N PRO A 294 8.92 3.01 -9.10
CA PRO A 294 8.42 3.80 -10.23
C PRO A 294 9.21 5.07 -10.51
N LEU A 295 9.55 5.83 -9.48
CA LEU A 295 10.35 7.05 -9.61
C LEU A 295 11.82 6.77 -9.95
N ALA A 296 12.39 5.71 -9.36
CA ALA A 296 13.74 5.25 -9.74
C ALA A 296 13.81 4.79 -11.18
N ALA A 297 12.71 4.24 -11.72
CA ALA A 297 12.60 3.89 -13.14
C ALA A 297 12.36 5.10 -14.06
N GLY A 298 12.13 6.30 -13.52
CA GLY A 298 11.81 7.51 -14.30
C GLY A 298 10.35 7.62 -14.73
N CYS A 299 9.43 6.85 -14.14
CA CYS A 299 8.02 6.90 -14.48
C CYS A 299 7.38 8.24 -14.10
N ALA A 300 6.61 8.81 -15.02
CA ALA A 300 5.78 9.96 -14.74
C ALA A 300 4.64 9.61 -13.78
N LEU A 301 4.31 10.56 -12.92
CA LEU A 301 3.16 10.46 -12.03
C LEU A 301 2.01 11.28 -12.59
N ARG A 302 0.79 10.81 -12.39
CA ARG A 302 -0.40 11.63 -12.60
C ARG A 302 -0.75 12.33 -11.29
N GLY A 303 -1.10 13.62 -11.41
CA GLY A 303 -1.49 14.44 -10.29
C GLY A 303 -2.73 13.89 -9.56
N ARG A 304 -2.95 14.36 -8.37
CA ARG A 304 -4.12 14.06 -7.55
C ARG A 304 -5.41 14.32 -8.33
N PRO A 305 -6.34 13.38 -8.43
CA PRO A 305 -7.74 13.78 -8.48
C PRO A 305 -8.00 14.57 -7.17
N THR A 306 -8.58 15.75 -7.26
CA THR A 306 -8.78 16.73 -6.19
C THR A 306 -9.44 16.19 -4.89
N ALA A 307 -9.78 14.92 -4.84
CA ALA A 307 -10.43 14.25 -3.72
C ALA A 307 -9.73 12.98 -3.22
N SER A 308 -8.56 12.58 -3.78
CA SER A 308 -7.93 11.33 -3.33
C SER A 308 -7.03 11.56 -2.11
N PRO A 309 -7.31 10.97 -0.96
CA PRO A 309 -6.41 10.99 0.18
C PRO A 309 -5.09 10.23 -0.07
N ALA A 310 -5.02 9.44 -1.15
CA ALA A 310 -3.89 8.54 -1.43
C ALA A 310 -2.68 9.24 -2.07
N GLY A 311 -2.78 10.49 -2.55
CA GLY A 311 -1.68 11.19 -3.20
C GLY A 311 -1.58 10.92 -4.70
N GLU A 312 -0.35 10.91 -5.21
CA GLU A 312 -0.04 10.70 -6.63
C GLU A 312 0.04 9.22 -6.98
N PHE A 313 -0.15 8.92 -8.26
CA PHE A 313 -0.08 7.55 -8.79
C PHE A 313 0.76 7.52 -10.07
N VAL A 314 1.29 6.36 -10.42
CA VAL A 314 1.99 6.17 -11.69
C VAL A 314 1.01 6.41 -12.85
N ALA A 315 1.42 7.28 -13.79
CA ALA A 315 0.68 7.50 -15.02
C ALA A 315 0.85 6.29 -15.95
N VAL A 316 -0.26 5.72 -16.41
CA VAL A 316 -0.28 4.61 -17.34
C VAL A 316 -1.32 4.84 -18.45
N ASP A 317 -1.04 4.29 -19.62
CA ASP A 317 -1.96 4.27 -20.75
C ASP A 317 -3.01 3.14 -20.65
N ALA A 318 -3.78 2.92 -21.71
CA ALA A 318 -4.78 1.87 -21.79
C ALA A 318 -4.19 0.44 -21.71
N ASP A 319 -2.91 0.28 -22.01
CA ASP A 319 -2.15 -0.96 -22.02
C ASP A 319 -1.26 -1.12 -20.81
N GLN A 320 -1.43 -0.27 -19.78
CA GLN A 320 -0.61 -0.22 -18.56
C GLN A 320 0.87 0.13 -18.84
N ARG A 321 1.20 0.73 -19.99
CA ARG A 321 2.55 1.26 -20.23
C ARG A 321 2.73 2.53 -19.43
N THR A 322 3.91 2.71 -18.88
CA THR A 322 4.32 3.96 -18.22
C THR A 322 4.91 4.93 -19.25
N SER A 323 5.38 6.09 -18.81
CA SER A 323 6.14 7.03 -19.64
C SER A 323 7.51 6.49 -20.08
N VAL A 324 7.97 5.38 -19.51
CA VAL A 324 9.27 4.77 -19.81
C VAL A 324 9.08 3.55 -20.70
N ALA A 325 9.79 3.50 -21.80
CA ALA A 325 9.71 2.41 -22.78
C ALA A 325 10.03 1.05 -22.10
N GLY A 326 9.20 0.03 -22.37
CA GLY A 326 9.35 -1.30 -21.80
C GLY A 326 9.04 -1.44 -20.31
N VAL A 327 8.61 -0.34 -19.64
CA VAL A 327 8.19 -0.36 -18.23
C VAL A 327 6.67 -0.23 -18.12
N TYR A 328 6.06 -1.12 -17.35
CA TYR A 328 4.63 -1.23 -17.10
C TYR A 328 4.35 -1.11 -15.62
N ALA A 329 3.18 -0.60 -15.25
CA ALA A 329 2.76 -0.50 -13.86
C ALA A 329 1.33 -1.01 -13.67
N ALA A 330 1.08 -1.73 -12.57
CA ALA A 330 -0.22 -2.31 -12.28
C ALA A 330 -0.51 -2.39 -10.77
N GLY A 331 -1.79 -2.34 -10.42
CA GLY A 331 -2.26 -2.45 -9.05
C GLY A 331 -2.27 -1.11 -8.30
N GLU A 332 -2.14 -1.17 -6.98
CA GLU A 332 -2.36 -0.02 -6.09
C GLU A 332 -1.42 1.18 -6.37
N ILE A 333 -0.33 1.00 -7.11
CA ILE A 333 0.54 2.10 -7.55
C ILE A 333 -0.07 2.95 -8.67
N THR A 334 -1.10 2.45 -9.34
CA THR A 334 -1.85 3.16 -10.38
C THR A 334 -3.19 3.69 -9.90
N GLY A 335 -3.64 3.29 -8.72
CA GLY A 335 -4.89 3.71 -8.07
C GLY A 335 -5.37 2.71 -7.03
N ILE A 336 -5.90 3.19 -5.90
CA ILE A 336 -6.39 2.34 -4.82
C ILE A 336 -7.78 1.79 -5.17
N ALA A 337 -7.82 0.63 -5.83
CA ALA A 337 -9.05 0.04 -6.38
C ALA A 337 -9.35 -1.37 -5.85
N GLY A 338 -8.44 -1.94 -5.05
CA GLY A 338 -8.52 -3.26 -4.45
C GLY A 338 -8.15 -4.41 -5.41
N ALA A 339 -8.03 -5.60 -4.85
CA ALA A 339 -7.46 -6.77 -5.52
C ALA A 339 -8.10 -7.17 -6.86
N PRO A 340 -9.44 -7.08 -7.09
CA PRO A 340 -10.01 -7.39 -8.40
C PRO A 340 -9.52 -6.48 -9.52
N ALA A 341 -9.45 -5.17 -9.28
CA ALA A 341 -8.92 -4.19 -10.23
C ALA A 341 -7.42 -4.39 -10.46
N ALA A 342 -6.66 -4.60 -9.37
CA ALA A 342 -5.23 -4.88 -9.43
C ALA A 342 -4.92 -6.12 -10.29
N ARG A 343 -5.73 -7.19 -10.16
CA ARG A 343 -5.63 -8.38 -11.04
C ARG A 343 -5.90 -8.06 -12.50
N ALA A 344 -6.90 -7.24 -12.79
CA ALA A 344 -7.22 -6.86 -14.16
C ALA A 344 -6.09 -6.03 -14.78
N GLU A 345 -5.56 -5.04 -14.06
CA GLU A 345 -4.42 -4.25 -14.48
C GLU A 345 -3.17 -5.13 -14.70
N GLY A 346 -2.87 -6.03 -13.75
CA GLY A 346 -1.77 -6.98 -13.89
C GLY A 346 -1.91 -7.86 -15.13
N THR A 347 -3.13 -8.36 -15.41
CA THR A 347 -3.38 -9.17 -16.61
C THR A 347 -3.08 -8.40 -17.89
N VAL A 348 -3.53 -7.12 -17.99
CA VAL A 348 -3.23 -6.28 -19.16
C VAL A 348 -1.73 -6.02 -19.26
N ALA A 349 -1.10 -5.56 -18.18
CA ALA A 349 0.33 -5.26 -18.14
C ALA A 349 1.19 -6.47 -18.54
N GLY A 350 0.91 -7.63 -17.95
CA GLY A 350 1.68 -8.84 -18.23
C GLY A 350 1.51 -9.38 -19.64
N TRP A 351 0.28 -9.34 -20.19
CA TRP A 351 0.02 -9.74 -21.58
C TRP A 351 0.80 -8.89 -22.56
N ILE A 352 0.72 -7.55 -22.43
CA ILE A 352 1.42 -6.62 -23.32
C ILE A 352 2.94 -6.72 -23.10
N ALA A 353 3.41 -6.77 -21.86
CA ALA A 353 4.83 -6.94 -21.54
C ALA A 353 5.40 -8.24 -22.13
N GLY A 354 4.59 -9.30 -22.17
CA GLY A 354 4.95 -10.59 -22.76
C GLY A 354 5.01 -10.60 -24.30
N GLY A 355 4.56 -9.52 -24.96
CA GLY A 355 4.48 -9.43 -26.43
C GLY A 355 3.15 -9.91 -27.01
N GLY A 356 2.12 -10.07 -26.18
CA GLY A 356 0.77 -10.42 -26.63
C GLY A 356 0.11 -9.29 -27.41
N ASP A 357 -0.81 -9.65 -28.31
CA ASP A 357 -1.55 -8.70 -29.14
C ASP A 357 -2.44 -7.76 -28.28
N PRO A 358 -2.26 -6.42 -28.35
CA PRO A 358 -3.14 -5.49 -27.68
C PRO A 358 -4.60 -5.57 -28.15
N GLY A 359 -4.85 -6.02 -29.38
CA GLY A 359 -6.17 -6.19 -29.97
C GLY A 359 -6.92 -7.44 -29.51
N ASP A 360 -6.30 -8.33 -28.74
CA ASP A 360 -6.90 -9.59 -28.32
C ASP A 360 -8.28 -9.41 -27.66
N ALA A 361 -9.24 -10.19 -28.17
CA ALA A 361 -10.62 -10.14 -27.71
C ALA A 361 -10.76 -10.46 -26.21
N ALA A 362 -9.91 -11.31 -25.66
CA ALA A 362 -9.91 -11.66 -24.24
C ALA A 362 -9.60 -10.44 -23.35
N LEU A 363 -8.74 -9.50 -23.83
CA LEU A 363 -8.43 -8.29 -23.09
C LEU A 363 -9.61 -7.33 -22.97
N ARG A 364 -10.58 -7.32 -23.88
CA ARG A 364 -11.72 -6.40 -23.82
C ARG A 364 -12.53 -6.57 -22.52
N ARG A 365 -12.76 -7.82 -22.09
CA ARG A 365 -13.41 -8.09 -20.80
C ARG A 365 -12.55 -7.65 -19.63
N VAL A 366 -11.25 -7.92 -19.67
CA VAL A 366 -10.32 -7.57 -18.60
C VAL A 366 -10.22 -6.04 -18.46
N ARG A 367 -10.11 -5.31 -19.58
CA ARG A 367 -10.11 -3.84 -19.58
C ARG A 367 -11.39 -3.26 -18.98
N ARG A 368 -12.57 -3.81 -19.34
CA ARG A 368 -13.83 -3.38 -18.71
C ARG A 368 -13.83 -3.57 -17.19
N HIS A 369 -13.35 -4.70 -16.69
CA HIS A 369 -13.21 -4.94 -15.25
C HIS A 369 -12.26 -3.96 -14.57
N ARG A 370 -11.14 -3.64 -15.23
CA ARG A 370 -10.20 -2.61 -14.78
C ARG A 370 -10.88 -1.24 -14.67
N ASP A 371 -11.59 -0.83 -15.73
CA ASP A 371 -12.21 0.50 -15.80
C ASP A 371 -13.35 0.63 -14.76
N GLN A 372 -14.13 -0.42 -14.55
CA GLN A 372 -15.06 -0.51 -13.43
C GLN A 372 -14.35 -0.35 -12.08
N GLY A 373 -13.20 -1.02 -11.88
CA GLY A 373 -12.41 -0.89 -10.66
C GLY A 373 -11.90 0.54 -10.45
N ARG A 374 -11.47 1.23 -11.49
CA ARG A 374 -11.05 2.64 -11.44
C ARG A 374 -12.21 3.59 -11.10
N ALA A 375 -13.37 3.35 -11.68
CA ALA A 375 -14.59 4.09 -11.33
C ALA A 375 -14.98 3.86 -9.86
N PHE A 376 -14.86 2.63 -9.36
CA PHE A 376 -15.06 2.31 -7.95
C PHE A 376 -14.06 3.04 -7.05
N ALA A 377 -12.76 3.08 -7.39
CA ALA A 377 -11.74 3.79 -6.64
C ALA A 377 -12.04 5.30 -6.53
N THR A 378 -12.51 5.92 -7.61
CA THR A 378 -12.93 7.32 -7.62
C THR A 378 -14.10 7.57 -6.66
N ARG A 379 -15.09 6.68 -6.63
CA ARG A 379 -16.23 6.77 -5.69
C ARG A 379 -15.78 6.56 -4.25
N LEU A 380 -14.93 5.57 -4.01
CA LEU A 380 -14.34 5.31 -2.70
C LEU A 380 -13.65 6.55 -2.14
N ALA A 381 -12.82 7.22 -2.94
CA ALA A 381 -12.13 8.43 -2.55
C ALA A 381 -13.11 9.58 -2.22
N ARG A 382 -14.21 9.71 -2.97
CA ARG A 382 -15.26 10.72 -2.71
C ARG A 382 -16.10 10.41 -1.48
N ALA A 383 -16.35 9.13 -1.22
CA ALA A 383 -17.16 8.69 -0.08
C ALA A 383 -16.40 8.76 1.25
N HIS A 384 -15.09 8.63 1.20
CA HIS A 384 -14.23 8.56 2.39
C HIS A 384 -13.06 9.55 2.30
N PRO A 385 -13.33 10.87 2.13
CA PRO A 385 -12.30 11.90 2.11
C PRO A 385 -11.66 12.04 3.50
N ILE A 386 -10.42 12.53 3.54
CA ILE A 386 -9.81 13.02 4.78
C ILE A 386 -10.28 14.45 5.01
N GLY A 387 -10.88 14.70 6.17
CA GLY A 387 -11.35 16.04 6.54
C GLY A 387 -10.20 17.01 6.74
N PRO A 388 -10.29 18.26 6.25
CA PRO A 388 -9.18 19.21 6.28
C PRO A 388 -8.77 19.65 7.69
N ALA A 389 -9.65 19.55 8.69
CA ALA A 389 -9.38 20.01 10.05
C ALA A 389 -8.67 18.98 10.96
N TRP A 390 -8.30 17.79 10.44
CA TRP A 390 -7.60 16.77 11.22
C TRP A 390 -6.30 17.27 11.92
N PRO A 391 -5.53 18.25 11.37
CA PRO A 391 -4.35 18.74 12.08
C PRO A 391 -4.67 19.41 13.43
N GLY A 392 -5.94 19.80 13.64
CA GLY A 392 -6.41 20.28 14.93
C GLY A 392 -6.40 19.24 16.05
N TRP A 393 -6.16 17.96 15.75
CA TRP A 393 -5.97 16.91 16.77
C TRP A 393 -4.55 16.92 17.36
N LEU A 394 -3.59 17.55 16.66
CA LEU A 394 -2.18 17.52 17.01
C LEU A 394 -1.88 18.47 18.18
N ALA A 395 -1.23 17.96 19.20
CA ALA A 395 -0.55 18.74 20.22
C ALA A 395 0.91 19.05 19.78
N PRO A 396 1.56 20.07 20.32
CA PRO A 396 2.95 20.37 19.98
C PRO A 396 3.91 19.19 20.09
N HIS A 397 3.73 18.34 21.10
CA HIS A 397 4.52 17.13 21.37
C HIS A 397 4.04 15.88 20.62
N THR A 398 3.04 15.98 19.76
CA THR A 398 2.59 14.81 18.98
C THR A 398 3.70 14.36 18.04
N VAL A 399 4.15 13.13 18.19
CA VAL A 399 5.13 12.51 17.29
C VAL A 399 4.54 12.40 15.89
N ILE A 400 5.24 12.91 14.88
CA ILE A 400 4.85 12.82 13.47
C ILE A 400 5.71 11.83 12.69
N CYS A 401 6.91 11.52 13.18
CA CYS A 401 7.79 10.50 12.63
C CYS A 401 8.24 9.56 13.75
N ARG A 402 7.69 8.34 13.79
CA ARG A 402 8.01 7.34 14.83
C ARG A 402 9.48 6.88 14.81
N CYS A 403 10.10 6.82 13.62
CA CYS A 403 11.47 6.32 13.48
C CYS A 403 12.52 7.29 14.02
N GLU A 404 12.26 8.60 13.94
CA GLU A 404 13.15 9.67 14.34
C GLU A 404 12.60 10.48 15.52
N GLU A 405 11.45 10.03 16.08
CA GLU A 405 10.78 10.66 17.22
C GLU A 405 10.53 12.16 17.06
N THR A 406 10.41 12.61 15.80
CA THR A 406 10.17 14.01 15.47
C THR A 406 8.75 14.39 15.84
N ASP A 407 8.58 15.46 16.63
CA ASP A 407 7.28 15.98 17.01
C ASP A 407 6.76 17.10 16.08
N TYR A 408 5.49 17.46 16.26
CA TYR A 408 4.83 18.48 15.45
C TYR A 408 5.42 19.90 15.67
N ALA A 409 5.87 20.21 16.90
CA ALA A 409 6.50 21.51 17.18
C ALA A 409 7.84 21.66 16.47
N GLN A 410 8.63 20.57 16.38
CA GLN A 410 9.89 20.56 15.62
C GLN A 410 9.64 20.81 14.14
N LEU A 411 8.66 20.12 13.53
CA LEU A 411 8.30 20.37 12.13
C LEU A 411 7.86 21.83 11.93
N ARG A 412 6.99 22.35 12.80
CA ARG A 412 6.51 23.71 12.72
C ARG A 412 7.64 24.73 12.76
N ARG A 413 8.61 24.58 13.67
CA ARG A 413 9.79 25.46 13.74
C ARG A 413 10.63 25.39 12.47
N ALA A 414 10.77 24.21 11.87
CA ALA A 414 11.63 24.03 10.70
C ALA A 414 11.02 24.60 9.41
N VAL A 415 9.69 24.75 9.31
CA VAL A 415 9.02 25.21 8.09
C VAL A 415 8.46 26.63 8.18
N THR A 416 8.37 27.21 9.39
CA THR A 416 7.86 28.59 9.58
C THR A 416 9.00 29.62 9.31
N PRO A 417 8.72 30.75 8.62
CA PRO A 417 9.71 31.83 8.43
C PRO A 417 10.33 32.33 9.78
N PRO A 418 11.60 32.76 9.79
CA PRO A 418 12.47 33.06 8.64
C PRO A 418 13.14 31.82 8.02
N ALA A 419 13.00 30.64 8.62
CA ALA A 419 13.62 29.43 8.08
C ALA A 419 13.10 29.04 6.69
N GLY A 420 11.92 29.48 6.27
CA GLY A 420 11.30 29.42 4.93
C GLY A 420 11.68 28.24 4.04
N ALA A 421 11.99 27.10 4.64
CA ALA A 421 12.85 26.10 4.04
C ALA A 421 12.07 25.21 3.10
N ALA A 422 12.64 24.96 1.93
CA ALA A 422 12.22 23.90 1.03
C ALA A 422 12.01 22.59 1.83
N ALA A 423 11.09 21.73 1.42
CA ALA A 423 10.78 20.45 2.08
C ALA A 423 12.03 19.61 2.42
N ARG A 424 13.10 19.75 1.62
CA ARG A 424 14.41 19.10 1.85
C ARG A 424 15.09 19.63 3.12
N VAL A 425 15.06 20.94 3.34
CA VAL A 425 15.70 21.55 4.52
C VAL A 425 14.92 21.17 5.77
N ALA A 426 13.58 21.21 5.73
CA ALA A 426 12.74 20.73 6.83
C ALA A 426 13.04 19.26 7.17
N LYS A 427 13.17 18.39 6.16
CA LYS A 427 13.56 16.99 6.32
C LYS A 427 14.93 16.84 6.99
N LEU A 428 15.93 17.60 6.57
CA LEU A 428 17.29 17.53 7.14
C LEU A 428 17.34 18.10 8.55
N ALA A 429 16.64 19.19 8.82
CA ALA A 429 16.59 19.83 10.14
C ALA A 429 15.84 19.00 11.18
N THR A 430 14.76 18.32 10.78
CA THR A 430 13.91 17.52 11.68
C THR A 430 14.21 16.03 11.66
N ARG A 431 14.96 15.55 10.69
CA ARG A 431 15.22 14.13 10.38
C ARG A 431 13.94 13.32 10.02
N ALA A 432 12.78 13.95 10.00
CA ALA A 432 11.52 13.28 9.65
C ALA A 432 11.61 12.58 8.27
N GLY A 433 11.41 11.26 8.26
CA GLY A 433 11.52 10.43 7.06
C GLY A 433 12.94 9.95 6.73
N LEU A 434 13.93 10.15 7.58
CA LEU A 434 15.30 9.60 7.41
C LEU A 434 15.47 8.23 8.10
N GLY A 435 14.57 7.85 8.99
CA GLY A 435 14.65 6.60 9.74
C GLY A 435 14.37 5.34 8.89
N PRO A 436 14.36 4.14 9.52
CA PRO A 436 14.31 2.85 8.82
C PRO A 436 13.16 2.69 7.83
N CYS A 437 11.97 3.25 8.11
CA CYS A 437 10.83 3.19 7.18
C CYS A 437 11.01 4.09 5.96
N GLN A 438 12.03 4.95 5.94
CA GLN A 438 12.35 5.81 4.81
C GLN A 438 11.14 6.61 4.31
N ALA A 439 10.43 7.30 5.22
CA ALA A 439 9.24 8.12 4.97
C ALA A 439 7.99 7.38 4.45
N ARG A 440 7.98 6.04 4.38
CA ARG A 440 6.81 5.28 3.89
C ARG A 440 5.56 5.53 4.73
N ILE A 441 5.74 5.66 6.04
CA ILE A 441 4.63 5.92 6.97
C ILE A 441 4.35 7.42 7.11
N CYS A 442 5.37 8.21 7.46
CA CYS A 442 5.20 9.62 7.79
C CYS A 442 5.25 10.56 6.57
N GLY A 443 5.87 10.15 5.46
CA GLY A 443 6.16 11.05 4.34
C GLY A 443 4.97 11.84 3.79
N PRO A 444 3.87 11.20 3.40
CA PRO A 444 2.69 11.91 2.89
C PRO A 444 2.12 12.91 3.90
N THR A 445 2.07 12.52 5.18
CA THR A 445 1.55 13.35 6.26
C THR A 445 2.46 14.52 6.58
N VAL A 446 3.77 14.29 6.68
CA VAL A 446 4.76 15.36 6.91
C VAL A 446 4.76 16.36 5.76
N ALA A 447 4.68 15.89 4.51
CA ALA A 447 4.60 16.76 3.34
C ALA A 447 3.32 17.63 3.36
N GLU A 448 2.17 17.03 3.73
CA GLU A 448 0.91 17.75 3.86
C GLU A 448 0.97 18.81 4.98
N LEU A 449 1.46 18.43 6.16
CA LEU A 449 1.60 19.37 7.29
C LEU A 449 2.57 20.50 6.96
N ALA A 450 3.72 20.19 6.35
CA ALA A 450 4.69 21.20 5.96
C ALA A 450 4.13 22.19 4.93
N ALA A 451 3.31 21.73 3.99
CA ALA A 451 2.62 22.58 3.05
C ALA A 451 1.65 23.53 3.76
N ARG A 452 0.78 22.99 4.60
CA ARG A 452 -0.21 23.79 5.36
C ARG A 452 0.43 24.83 6.28
N LEU A 453 1.56 24.51 6.88
CA LEU A 453 2.29 25.42 7.77
C LEU A 453 2.96 26.56 7.02
N ARG A 454 3.36 26.38 5.76
CA ARG A 454 3.94 27.42 4.90
C ARG A 454 2.89 28.32 4.27
N ASP A 455 1.89 27.67 3.69
CA ASP A 455 0.95 28.34 2.77
C ASP A 455 -0.35 28.77 3.47
N GLY A 456 -0.49 28.47 4.76
CA GLY A 456 -1.72 28.70 5.53
C GLY A 456 -2.81 27.67 5.21
N PRO A 457 -4.01 27.79 5.79
CA PRO A 457 -5.14 26.93 5.49
C PRO A 457 -5.67 27.24 4.08
N ALA A 458 -5.07 26.57 3.07
CA ALA A 458 -5.55 26.66 1.71
C ALA A 458 -6.93 26.00 1.61
N GLU A 459 -7.89 26.70 1.02
CA GLU A 459 -9.22 26.16 0.70
C GLU A 459 -9.13 25.00 -0.30
N HIS A 460 -7.99 24.88 -1.01
CA HIS A 460 -7.64 23.75 -1.87
C HIS A 460 -6.22 23.29 -1.60
N PRO A 461 -5.93 21.99 -1.57
CA PRO A 461 -4.56 21.48 -1.50
C PRO A 461 -3.83 21.95 -2.75
N THR A 462 -2.79 22.72 -2.54
CA THR A 462 -2.00 23.48 -3.49
C THR A 462 -1.72 22.76 -4.80
N GLU A 463 -2.18 23.34 -5.89
CA GLU A 463 -1.51 23.27 -7.19
C GLU A 463 -0.09 23.85 -6.97
N GLY A 464 0.94 23.03 -7.01
CA GLY A 464 2.31 23.54 -7.04
C GLY A 464 3.33 22.99 -6.04
N LEU A 465 3.01 22.03 -5.18
CA LEU A 465 4.07 21.30 -4.47
C LEU A 465 4.76 20.33 -5.44
N PRO A 466 6.12 20.34 -5.49
CA PRO A 466 6.83 19.33 -6.25
C PRO A 466 6.42 17.96 -5.72
N PRO A 467 5.94 17.10 -6.63
CA PRO A 467 5.36 15.83 -6.28
C PRO A 467 6.40 14.89 -5.66
N ALA A 468 5.92 13.99 -4.80
CA ALA A 468 6.59 12.76 -4.39
C ALA A 468 8.05 12.90 -3.90
N THR A 469 8.45 14.07 -3.44
CA THR A 469 9.79 14.31 -2.89
C THR A 469 10.24 13.26 -1.85
N PRO A 470 9.35 12.72 -0.97
CA PRO A 470 9.75 11.68 -0.02
C PRO A 470 10.19 10.37 -0.68
N HIS A 471 9.69 10.06 -1.87
CA HIS A 471 9.97 8.79 -2.58
C HIS A 471 11.14 8.89 -3.55
N ARG A 472 11.68 10.08 -3.86
CA ARG A 472 12.84 10.27 -4.72
C ARG A 472 14.12 9.94 -3.95
N ARG A 473 14.72 8.80 -4.26
CA ARG A 473 15.92 8.30 -3.59
C ARG A 473 16.85 7.61 -4.58
N PRO A 474 18.18 7.68 -4.37
CA PRO A 474 19.13 6.95 -5.21
C PRO A 474 19.01 5.44 -5.04
N ILE A 475 18.58 4.97 -3.85
CA ILE A 475 18.29 3.57 -3.55
C ILE A 475 16.85 3.45 -3.03
N ALA A 476 16.12 2.48 -3.58
CA ALA A 476 14.71 2.29 -3.27
C ALA A 476 14.48 1.64 -1.89
N GLN A 477 15.39 0.75 -1.49
CA GLN A 477 15.34 0.04 -0.21
C GLN A 477 16.69 0.14 0.50
N PRO A 478 16.71 0.20 1.85
CA PRO A 478 17.97 0.20 2.60
C PRO A 478 18.81 -1.04 2.29
N ILE A 479 20.11 -0.83 2.10
CA ILE A 479 21.13 -1.87 1.97
C ILE A 479 22.23 -1.60 2.97
N ARG A 480 22.80 -2.62 3.58
CA ARG A 480 23.91 -2.46 4.52
C ARG A 480 25.20 -2.15 3.76
N LEU A 481 26.08 -1.34 4.33
CA LEU A 481 27.35 -0.98 3.70
C LEU A 481 28.20 -2.21 3.37
N GLY A 482 28.23 -3.24 4.25
CA GLY A 482 28.94 -4.49 3.97
C GLY A 482 28.35 -5.27 2.80
N GLU A 483 27.02 -5.26 2.63
CA GLU A 483 26.35 -5.87 1.46
C GLU A 483 26.66 -5.09 0.18
N LEU A 484 26.74 -3.75 0.27
CA LEU A 484 27.10 -2.90 -0.87
C LEU A 484 28.57 -3.06 -1.27
N ALA A 485 29.49 -3.27 -0.32
CA ALA A 485 30.91 -3.47 -0.55
C ALA A 485 31.26 -4.89 -1.00
N ALA A 486 30.39 -5.89 -0.76
CA ALA A 486 30.67 -7.27 -1.16
C ALA A 486 30.86 -7.38 -2.67
N PRO A 487 31.71 -8.31 -3.16
CA PRO A 487 31.86 -8.56 -4.58
C PRO A 487 30.50 -8.81 -5.25
N HIS A 488 30.35 -8.37 -6.49
CA HIS A 488 29.19 -8.71 -7.29
C HIS A 488 29.31 -10.16 -7.73
N ASP A 489 28.34 -10.98 -7.37
CA ASP A 489 28.20 -12.27 -8.07
C ASP A 489 27.89 -11.96 -9.55
N PRO A 490 28.57 -12.65 -10.49
CA PRO A 490 28.22 -12.50 -11.90
C PRO A 490 26.71 -12.74 -12.08
N PRO A 491 26.07 -12.21 -13.14
CA PRO A 491 24.64 -12.36 -13.34
C PRO A 491 24.30 -13.86 -13.35
N THR A 492 23.95 -14.36 -12.20
CA THR A 492 23.56 -15.76 -12.01
C THR A 492 22.12 -15.89 -12.48
N THR A 493 21.89 -16.88 -13.33
CA THR A 493 20.56 -17.48 -13.44
C THR A 493 20.08 -17.73 -12.00
N PRO A 494 18.92 -17.20 -11.59
CA PRO A 494 18.43 -17.41 -10.22
C PRO A 494 18.53 -18.92 -9.89
N PRO A 495 18.89 -19.30 -8.66
CA PRO A 495 18.98 -20.70 -8.29
C PRO A 495 17.68 -21.40 -8.64
N ALA A 496 17.80 -22.58 -9.23
CA ALA A 496 16.64 -23.43 -9.47
C ALA A 496 15.91 -23.65 -8.13
N PRO A 497 14.57 -23.69 -8.13
CA PRO A 497 13.83 -23.93 -6.90
C PRO A 497 14.36 -25.21 -6.26
N THR A 498 14.79 -25.11 -5.02
CA THR A 498 15.07 -26.28 -4.20
C THR A 498 13.81 -27.13 -4.20
N LYS A 499 13.89 -28.31 -4.82
CA LYS A 499 12.84 -29.32 -4.67
C LYS A 499 12.79 -29.62 -3.17
N GLU A 500 11.69 -29.26 -2.53
CA GLU A 500 11.37 -29.78 -1.21
C GLU A 500 11.38 -31.31 -1.36
N SER A 501 12.29 -31.95 -0.63
CA SER A 501 12.26 -33.40 -0.46
C SER A 501 10.95 -33.76 0.21
N GLU A 502 10.26 -34.73 -0.38
CA GLU A 502 9.05 -35.38 0.09
C GLU A 502 9.10 -35.79 1.56
#